data_7c844e730029b5e3ed61091dc7c75876
#
_entry.id   7c844e730029b5e3ed61091dc7c75876
#
_cell.length_a   1.000
_cell.length_b   1.000
_cell.length_c   1.000
_cell.angle_alpha   90.00
_cell.angle_beta   90.00
_cell.angle_gamma   90.00
#
_symmetry.space_group_name_H-M   'P 1'
#
loop_
_entity.id
_entity.type
_entity.pdbx_description
1 polymer ?
#
loop_
_entity_poly.entity_id
_entity_poly.type
_entity_poly.pdbx_seq_one_letter_code
_entity_poly.pdbx_strand_id
1 'polypeptide(L)'
;SEYVKRRCYVTRAAALRLFLPVEMRKGRVKERLVRVAALAGGLNVDEAAADLKKTAIKQRDLLYYLAENGKTETARLSENFGASALNALVKKGVITLSEEKFLRSPYKDLGERKKNVNLTEKQNAAVETVENADKTTTLLYGVTGSGKTEVYLELISRAISRGKTAIMLVPEISLTPQMLSQLRARFGSAAAIMHSGLSAGERFDEWWRLRTGEA
;
A
#
# COMPACT_ATOMS: atom_id res chain seq x y z
N SER A 1 2.99 -3.74 -26.09
CA SER A 1 4.42 -3.87 -26.52
C SER A 1 4.63 -3.55 -27.99
N GLU A 2 3.69 -3.94 -28.87
CA GLU A 2 3.81 -3.68 -30.32
C GLU A 2 3.82 -2.19 -30.65
N TYR A 3 2.99 -1.38 -30.01
CA TYR A 3 2.99 0.08 -30.13
C TYR A 3 4.37 0.67 -29.80
N VAL A 4 4.96 0.29 -28.65
CA VAL A 4 6.29 0.78 -28.23
C VAL A 4 7.37 0.33 -29.21
N LYS A 5 7.33 -0.91 -29.69
CA LYS A 5 8.26 -1.42 -30.70
C LYS A 5 8.25 -0.55 -31.94
N ARG A 6 7.07 -0.23 -32.49
CA ARG A 6 6.92 0.59 -33.71
C ARG A 6 7.30 2.04 -33.47
N ARG A 7 6.86 2.62 -32.34
CA ARG A 7 7.08 4.04 -32.04
C ARG A 7 8.53 4.38 -31.72
N CYS A 8 9.23 3.46 -31.03
CA CYS A 8 10.60 3.67 -30.56
C CYS A 8 11.66 2.89 -31.36
N TYR A 9 11.27 2.22 -32.44
CA TYR A 9 12.19 1.43 -33.30
C TYR A 9 13.04 0.43 -32.52
N VAL A 10 12.48 -0.20 -31.50
CA VAL A 10 13.15 -1.18 -30.65
C VAL A 10 12.67 -2.60 -30.92
N THR A 11 13.44 -3.61 -30.50
CA THR A 11 13.00 -5.01 -30.60
C THR A 11 11.80 -5.26 -29.68
N ARG A 12 10.96 -6.26 -30.01
CA ARG A 12 9.82 -6.64 -29.18
C ARG A 12 10.26 -7.04 -27.76
N ALA A 13 11.42 -7.70 -27.64
CA ALA A 13 11.99 -8.06 -26.35
C ALA A 13 12.38 -6.82 -25.53
N ALA A 14 12.97 -5.79 -26.16
CA ALA A 14 13.29 -4.52 -25.51
C ALA A 14 12.03 -3.78 -25.08
N ALA A 15 11.00 -3.73 -25.94
CA ALA A 15 9.71 -3.15 -25.58
C ALA A 15 9.03 -3.86 -24.40
N LEU A 16 9.05 -5.20 -24.35
CA LEU A 16 8.51 -5.97 -23.24
C LEU A 16 9.25 -5.72 -21.92
N ARG A 17 10.56 -5.49 -21.99
CA ARG A 17 11.36 -5.18 -20.80
C ARG A 17 10.94 -3.89 -20.09
N LEU A 18 10.34 -2.93 -20.78
CA LEU A 18 9.86 -1.69 -20.16
C LEU A 18 8.67 -1.92 -19.21
N PHE A 19 7.89 -2.99 -19.44
CA PHE A 19 6.72 -3.31 -18.61
C PHE A 19 7.05 -4.17 -17.38
N LEU A 20 8.28 -4.65 -17.28
CA LEU A 20 8.73 -5.51 -16.19
C LEU A 20 9.85 -4.83 -15.40
N PRO A 21 9.70 -4.64 -14.08
CA PRO A 21 10.79 -4.19 -13.23
C PRO A 21 12.05 -5.05 -13.44
N VAL A 22 13.21 -4.44 -13.38
CA VAL A 22 14.49 -5.11 -13.64
C VAL A 22 14.70 -6.33 -12.74
N GLU A 23 14.24 -6.22 -11.52
CA GLU A 23 14.32 -7.24 -10.48
C GLU A 23 13.52 -8.49 -10.83
N MET A 24 12.40 -8.33 -11.53
CA MET A 24 11.55 -9.45 -11.96
C MET A 24 12.13 -10.23 -13.13
N ARG A 25 12.93 -9.58 -13.98
CA ARG A 25 13.51 -10.21 -15.18
C ARG A 25 14.44 -11.38 -14.86
N LYS A 26 14.97 -11.42 -13.64
CA LYS A 26 15.92 -12.46 -13.19
C LYS A 26 15.34 -13.36 -12.10
N GLY A 27 14.07 -13.25 -11.76
CA GLY A 27 13.42 -14.03 -10.71
C GLY A 27 14.02 -13.82 -9.30
N ARG A 28 14.76 -12.73 -9.09
CA ARG A 28 15.47 -12.46 -7.83
C ARG A 28 14.57 -11.96 -6.70
N VAL A 29 13.44 -11.38 -7.04
CA VAL A 29 12.49 -10.89 -6.06
C VAL A 29 11.21 -11.70 -6.16
N LYS A 30 10.78 -12.21 -5.00
CA LYS A 30 9.54 -12.98 -4.83
C LYS A 30 8.64 -12.26 -3.84
N GLU A 31 7.37 -12.61 -3.85
CA GLU A 31 6.45 -12.25 -2.79
C GLU A 31 7.05 -12.61 -1.43
N ARG A 32 6.92 -11.70 -0.49
CA ARG A 32 7.29 -11.98 0.90
C ARG A 32 6.06 -12.51 1.60
N LEU A 33 6.10 -13.78 1.97
CA LEU A 33 5.11 -14.38 2.84
C LEU A 33 5.60 -14.24 4.28
N VAL A 34 4.71 -13.82 5.15
CA VAL A 34 4.92 -13.82 6.60
C VAL A 34 3.91 -14.74 7.25
N ARG A 35 4.36 -15.42 8.28
CA ARG A 35 3.46 -16.21 9.12
C ARG A 35 2.73 -15.26 10.06
N VAL A 36 1.41 -15.34 10.05
CA VAL A 36 0.56 -14.61 10.96
C VAL A 36 -0.20 -15.60 11.84
N ALA A 37 -0.46 -15.17 13.06
CA ALA A 37 -1.25 -15.91 14.01
C ALA A 37 -2.57 -15.19 14.25
N ALA A 38 -3.65 -15.94 14.34
CA ALA A 38 -4.98 -15.47 14.68
C ALA A 38 -5.64 -16.42 15.67
N LEU A 39 -6.61 -15.93 16.42
CA LEU A 39 -7.46 -16.80 17.23
C LEU A 39 -8.25 -17.76 16.33
N ALA A 40 -8.46 -18.98 16.80
CA ALA A 40 -9.30 -19.94 16.12
C ALA A 40 -10.74 -19.38 15.99
N GLY A 41 -11.38 -19.65 14.85
CA GLY A 41 -12.74 -19.13 14.60
C GLY A 41 -13.74 -19.61 15.65
N GLY A 42 -14.54 -18.69 16.17
CA GLY A 42 -15.58 -19.00 17.18
C GLY A 42 -15.04 -19.24 18.60
N LEU A 43 -13.76 -18.96 18.87
CA LEU A 43 -13.16 -19.12 20.19
C LEU A 43 -13.67 -18.06 21.16
N ASN A 44 -14.16 -18.50 22.32
CA ASN A 44 -14.35 -17.60 23.47
C ASN A 44 -13.01 -17.43 24.19
N VAL A 45 -12.48 -16.21 24.15
CA VAL A 45 -11.15 -15.90 24.68
C VAL A 45 -11.08 -16.07 26.19
N ASP A 46 -12.15 -15.72 26.92
CA ASP A 46 -12.21 -15.83 28.40
C ASP A 46 -12.23 -17.28 28.84
N GLU A 47 -12.99 -18.14 28.18
CA GLU A 47 -13.00 -19.60 28.44
C GLU A 47 -11.63 -20.21 28.12
N ALA A 48 -11.05 -19.89 26.98
CA ALA A 48 -9.72 -20.37 26.61
C ALA A 48 -8.64 -19.91 27.60
N ALA A 49 -8.73 -18.69 28.11
CA ALA A 49 -7.82 -18.14 29.10
C ALA A 49 -8.00 -18.80 30.49
N ALA A 50 -9.25 -19.14 30.85
CA ALA A 50 -9.56 -19.85 32.11
C ALA A 50 -9.02 -21.30 32.13
N ASP A 51 -8.99 -21.96 30.95
CA ASP A 51 -8.44 -23.32 30.76
C ASP A 51 -6.89 -23.37 30.83
N LEU A 52 -6.23 -22.23 30.92
CA LEU A 52 -4.79 -22.15 31.06
C LEU A 52 -4.37 -22.23 32.52
N LYS A 53 -3.22 -22.91 32.78
CA LYS A 53 -2.61 -22.94 34.12
C LYS A 53 -2.42 -21.53 34.66
N LYS A 54 -2.65 -21.32 35.95
CA LYS A 54 -2.47 -20.00 36.62
C LYS A 54 -1.08 -19.37 36.36
N THR A 55 -0.06 -20.20 36.18
CA THR A 55 1.33 -19.81 35.92
C THR A 55 1.60 -19.40 34.45
N ALA A 56 0.65 -19.63 33.52
CA ALA A 56 0.83 -19.40 32.11
C ALA A 56 0.46 -17.94 31.70
N ILE A 57 1.02 -16.95 32.40
CA ILE A 57 0.71 -15.53 32.25
C ILE A 57 0.91 -15.09 30.79
N LYS A 58 2.08 -15.37 30.18
CA LYS A 58 2.40 -15.00 28.80
C LYS A 58 1.43 -15.58 27.76
N GLN A 59 0.89 -16.78 27.98
CA GLN A 59 -0.11 -17.36 27.07
C GLN A 59 -1.44 -16.63 27.17
N ARG A 60 -1.83 -16.23 28.38
CA ARG A 60 -3.07 -15.46 28.59
C ARG A 60 -2.97 -14.06 27.97
N ASP A 61 -1.87 -13.38 28.22
CA ASP A 61 -1.61 -12.05 27.64
C ASP A 61 -1.60 -12.09 26.11
N LEU A 62 -1.04 -13.16 25.52
CA LEU A 62 -1.04 -13.37 24.08
C LEU A 62 -2.46 -13.57 23.51
N LEU A 63 -3.35 -14.29 24.22
CA LEU A 63 -4.74 -14.44 23.80
C LEU A 63 -5.50 -13.12 23.78
N TYR A 64 -5.40 -12.34 24.87
CA TYR A 64 -6.04 -11.02 24.93
C TYR A 64 -5.45 -10.05 23.90
N TYR A 65 -4.14 -10.09 23.70
CA TYR A 65 -3.50 -9.27 22.68
C TYR A 65 -4.06 -9.57 21.26
N LEU A 66 -4.23 -10.85 20.92
CA LEU A 66 -4.81 -11.25 19.64
C LEU A 66 -6.31 -10.93 19.55
N ALA A 67 -7.03 -10.91 20.67
CA ALA A 67 -8.43 -10.51 20.70
C ALA A 67 -8.61 -9.01 20.37
N GLU A 68 -7.72 -8.17 20.87
CA GLU A 68 -7.75 -6.73 20.64
C GLU A 68 -7.17 -6.32 19.27
N ASN A 69 -6.08 -6.97 18.87
CA ASN A 69 -5.31 -6.54 17.68
C ASN A 69 -5.58 -7.39 16.44
N GLY A 70 -6.33 -8.49 16.57
CA GLY A 70 -6.60 -9.40 15.46
C GLY A 70 -5.35 -10.16 15.00
N LYS A 71 -5.32 -10.49 13.70
CA LYS A 71 -4.19 -11.20 13.09
C LYS A 71 -2.88 -10.42 13.26
N THR A 72 -1.86 -11.09 13.77
CA THR A 72 -0.55 -10.48 14.04
C THR A 72 0.59 -11.39 13.58
N GLU A 73 1.69 -10.77 13.13
CA GLU A 73 2.90 -11.48 12.70
C GLU A 73 3.51 -12.34 13.82
N THR A 74 3.81 -13.61 13.53
CA THR A 74 4.35 -14.55 14.53
C THR A 74 5.70 -14.10 15.10
N ALA A 75 6.52 -13.39 14.30
CA ALA A 75 7.78 -12.83 14.76
C ALA A 75 7.56 -11.83 15.91
N ARG A 76 6.65 -10.86 15.72
CA ARG A 76 6.29 -9.86 16.74
C ARG A 76 5.69 -10.50 18.01
N LEU A 77 4.84 -11.50 17.83
CA LEU A 77 4.27 -12.22 18.97
C LEU A 77 5.33 -13.01 19.76
N SER A 78 6.26 -13.64 19.04
CA SER A 78 7.37 -14.38 19.67
C SER A 78 8.33 -13.46 20.42
N GLU A 79 8.56 -12.25 19.93
CA GLU A 79 9.37 -11.23 20.59
C GLU A 79 8.73 -10.73 21.88
N ASN A 80 7.42 -10.43 21.85
CA ASN A 80 6.70 -9.85 22.98
C ASN A 80 6.34 -10.90 24.06
N PHE A 81 5.89 -12.09 23.65
CA PHE A 81 5.33 -13.09 24.54
C PHE A 81 6.17 -14.38 24.65
N GLY A 82 7.16 -14.54 23.77
CA GLY A 82 8.01 -15.72 23.67
C GLY A 82 7.45 -16.82 22.75
N ALA A 83 8.34 -17.42 21.96
CA ALA A 83 7.99 -18.48 21.01
C ALA A 83 7.34 -19.72 21.66
N SER A 84 7.71 -20.03 22.90
CA SER A 84 7.14 -21.16 23.66
C SER A 84 5.65 -20.96 23.96
N ALA A 85 5.24 -19.73 24.31
CA ALA A 85 3.84 -19.39 24.58
C ALA A 85 3.00 -19.51 23.31
N LEU A 86 3.48 -18.97 22.18
CA LEU A 86 2.83 -19.07 20.88
C LEU A 86 2.67 -20.54 20.46
N ASN A 87 3.75 -21.32 20.48
CA ASN A 87 3.72 -22.72 20.08
C ASN A 87 2.80 -23.57 20.95
N ALA A 88 2.72 -23.29 22.25
CA ALA A 88 1.82 -24.00 23.15
C ALA A 88 0.34 -23.76 22.81
N LEU A 89 -0.03 -22.51 22.47
CA LEU A 89 -1.39 -22.16 22.08
C LEU A 89 -1.76 -22.70 20.69
N VAL A 90 -0.79 -22.74 19.77
CA VAL A 90 -0.96 -23.38 18.46
C VAL A 90 -1.20 -24.89 18.63
N LYS A 91 -0.41 -25.58 19.47
CA LYS A 91 -0.62 -27.02 19.77
C LYS A 91 -1.96 -27.32 20.41
N LYS A 92 -2.51 -26.40 21.19
CA LYS A 92 -3.85 -26.52 21.79
C LYS A 92 -4.98 -26.22 20.78
N GLY A 93 -4.67 -25.79 19.56
CA GLY A 93 -5.68 -25.40 18.55
C GLY A 93 -6.39 -24.09 18.84
N VAL A 94 -5.91 -23.32 19.83
CA VAL A 94 -6.49 -22.02 20.22
C VAL A 94 -6.06 -20.91 19.28
N ILE A 95 -4.86 -21.04 18.67
CA ILE A 95 -4.30 -20.14 17.68
C ILE A 95 -4.09 -20.90 16.38
N THR A 96 -4.51 -20.30 15.28
CA THR A 96 -4.26 -20.76 13.92
C THR A 96 -3.12 -19.96 13.30
N LEU A 97 -2.26 -20.64 12.54
CA LEU A 97 -1.21 -20.01 11.74
C LEU A 97 -1.59 -20.03 10.28
N SER A 98 -1.42 -18.91 9.61
CA SER A 98 -1.56 -18.79 8.16
C SER A 98 -0.35 -18.06 7.56
N GLU A 99 -0.10 -18.25 6.28
CA GLU A 99 0.87 -17.45 5.54
C GLU A 99 0.10 -16.37 4.81
N GLU A 100 0.46 -15.11 5.08
CA GLU A 100 -0.12 -13.96 4.41
C GLU A 100 0.96 -13.19 3.66
N LYS A 101 0.55 -12.58 2.56
CA LYS A 101 1.42 -11.75 1.75
C LYS A 101 1.76 -10.47 2.51
N PHE A 102 3.03 -10.23 2.73
CA PHE A 102 3.53 -9.03 3.35
C PHE A 102 3.93 -8.01 2.29
N LEU A 103 3.19 -6.92 2.22
CA LEU A 103 3.55 -5.79 1.36
C LEU A 103 4.62 -4.94 2.06
N ARG A 104 5.79 -4.86 1.43
CA ARG A 104 6.86 -3.97 1.85
C ARG A 104 6.48 -2.56 1.42
N SER A 105 6.09 -1.73 2.34
CA SER A 105 5.80 -0.33 2.05
C SER A 105 6.63 0.56 2.98
N PRO A 106 7.49 1.42 2.44
CA PRO A 106 8.23 2.39 3.23
C PRO A 106 7.33 3.50 3.80
N TYR A 107 6.04 3.48 3.45
CA TYR A 107 5.09 4.55 3.76
C TYR A 107 4.03 4.15 4.79
N LYS A 108 4.19 3.02 5.48
CA LYS A 108 3.21 2.52 6.47
C LYS A 108 2.92 3.52 7.61
N ASP A 109 3.93 4.30 7.96
CA ASP A 109 3.86 5.26 9.08
C ASP A 109 3.36 6.65 8.67
N LEU A 110 3.13 6.89 7.39
CA LEU A 110 2.52 8.12 6.90
C LEU A 110 1.01 8.01 7.10
N GLY A 111 0.55 8.31 8.33
CA GLY A 111 -0.84 8.12 8.74
C GLY A 111 -1.86 8.71 7.76
N GLU A 112 -2.98 8.00 7.63
CA GLU A 112 -4.16 8.41 6.87
C GLU A 112 -4.80 9.67 7.50
N ARG A 113 -4.20 10.83 7.29
CA ARG A 113 -4.87 12.09 7.57
C ARG A 113 -5.65 12.50 6.32
N LYS A 114 -6.93 12.15 6.25
CA LYS A 114 -7.87 12.78 5.32
C LYS A 114 -7.87 14.28 5.56
N LYS A 115 -7.04 15.00 4.85
CA LYS A 115 -7.10 16.46 4.82
C LYS A 115 -8.14 16.82 3.78
N ASN A 116 -9.34 17.15 4.22
CA ASN A 116 -10.30 17.86 3.36
C ASN A 116 -9.68 19.22 3.06
N VAL A 117 -9.07 19.36 1.92
CA VAL A 117 -8.55 20.64 1.44
C VAL A 117 -9.68 21.30 0.66
N ASN A 118 -10.17 22.42 1.18
CA ASN A 118 -11.10 23.26 0.43
C ASN A 118 -10.30 23.99 -0.66
N LEU A 119 -10.65 23.73 -1.91
CA LEU A 119 -10.08 24.44 -3.04
C LEU A 119 -10.54 25.90 -3.04
N THR A 120 -9.66 26.80 -3.45
CA THR A 120 -10.05 28.19 -3.71
C THR A 120 -10.93 28.25 -4.96
N GLU A 121 -11.67 29.36 -5.14
CA GLU A 121 -12.49 29.57 -6.34
C GLU A 121 -11.70 29.41 -7.64
N LYS A 122 -10.46 29.94 -7.71
CA LYS A 122 -9.58 29.80 -8.88
C LYS A 122 -9.17 28.36 -9.15
N GLN A 123 -8.92 27.60 -8.10
CA GLN A 123 -8.58 26.16 -8.22
C GLN A 123 -9.80 25.36 -8.69
N ASN A 124 -10.99 25.63 -8.14
CA ASN A 124 -12.23 25.01 -8.60
C ASN A 124 -12.51 25.31 -10.06
N ALA A 125 -12.40 26.58 -10.47
CA ALA A 125 -12.56 26.98 -11.87
C ALA A 125 -11.57 26.26 -12.80
N ALA A 126 -10.32 26.08 -12.36
CA ALA A 126 -9.33 25.31 -13.11
C ALA A 126 -9.71 23.83 -13.26
N VAL A 127 -10.19 23.18 -12.19
CA VAL A 127 -10.69 21.79 -12.24
C VAL A 127 -11.85 21.67 -13.23
N GLU A 128 -12.85 22.54 -13.14
CA GLU A 128 -14.00 22.54 -14.04
C GLU A 128 -13.59 22.77 -15.51
N THR A 129 -12.63 23.67 -15.76
CA THR A 129 -12.11 23.92 -17.09
C THR A 129 -11.47 22.66 -17.68
N VAL A 130 -10.70 21.91 -16.88
CA VAL A 130 -10.08 20.65 -17.33
C VAL A 130 -11.13 19.58 -17.59
N GLU A 131 -12.14 19.47 -16.75
CA GLU A 131 -13.20 18.44 -16.87
C GLU A 131 -14.12 18.68 -18.07
N ASN A 132 -14.39 19.95 -18.39
CA ASN A 132 -15.26 20.34 -19.49
C ASN A 132 -14.50 20.57 -20.81
N ALA A 133 -13.17 20.32 -20.82
CA ALA A 133 -12.38 20.52 -22.02
C ALA A 133 -12.65 19.41 -23.07
N ASP A 134 -13.03 19.82 -24.27
CA ASP A 134 -13.17 18.90 -25.43
C ASP A 134 -11.83 18.35 -25.93
N LYS A 135 -10.72 18.90 -25.42
CA LYS A 135 -9.37 18.54 -25.86
C LYS A 135 -8.71 17.53 -24.93
N THR A 136 -7.91 16.65 -25.50
CA THR A 136 -7.19 15.60 -24.78
C THR A 136 -6.02 16.11 -23.94
N THR A 137 -5.61 17.37 -24.09
CA THR A 137 -4.46 17.95 -23.40
C THR A 137 -4.80 19.33 -22.88
N THR A 138 -4.56 19.58 -21.61
CA THR A 138 -4.74 20.87 -20.94
C THR A 138 -3.46 21.29 -20.25
N LEU A 139 -3.06 22.56 -20.41
CA LEU A 139 -1.92 23.16 -19.71
C LEU A 139 -2.43 23.91 -18.47
N LEU A 140 -2.06 23.46 -17.28
CA LEU A 140 -2.27 24.21 -16.06
C LEU A 140 -1.03 25.08 -15.77
N TYR A 141 -1.16 26.39 -16.01
CA TYR A 141 -0.11 27.37 -15.77
C TYR A 141 -0.29 28.07 -14.42
N GLY A 142 0.81 28.31 -13.70
CA GLY A 142 0.80 29.03 -12.44
C GLY A 142 2.17 29.05 -11.76
N VAL A 143 2.41 30.06 -10.94
CA VAL A 143 3.66 30.23 -10.19
C VAL A 143 3.87 29.09 -9.16
N THR A 144 5.10 28.96 -8.67
CA THR A 144 5.39 28.02 -7.57
C THR A 144 4.58 28.44 -6.33
N GLY A 145 4.00 27.46 -5.63
CA GLY A 145 3.16 27.72 -4.47
C GLY A 145 1.71 28.10 -4.76
N SER A 146 1.29 28.24 -6.03
CA SER A 146 -0.12 28.56 -6.38
C SER A 146 -1.12 27.42 -6.09
N GLY A 147 -0.65 26.28 -5.62
CA GLY A 147 -1.49 25.14 -5.28
C GLY A 147 -1.90 24.27 -6.47
N LYS A 148 -1.09 24.25 -7.55
CA LYS A 148 -1.32 23.35 -8.71
C LYS A 148 -1.46 21.89 -8.30
N THR A 149 -0.71 21.46 -7.29
CA THR A 149 -0.78 20.10 -6.75
C THR A 149 -2.18 19.77 -6.25
N GLU A 150 -2.86 20.67 -5.56
CA GLU A 150 -4.23 20.44 -5.08
C GLU A 150 -5.21 20.26 -6.25
N VAL A 151 -5.03 21.03 -7.34
CA VAL A 151 -5.83 20.85 -8.56
C VAL A 151 -5.62 19.46 -9.16
N TYR A 152 -4.36 18.98 -9.25
CA TYR A 152 -4.07 17.62 -9.73
C TYR A 152 -4.68 16.55 -8.82
N LEU A 153 -4.52 16.69 -7.52
CA LEU A 153 -5.06 15.73 -6.56
C LEU A 153 -6.60 15.69 -6.61
N GLU A 154 -7.26 16.83 -6.83
CA GLU A 154 -8.71 16.88 -7.01
C GLU A 154 -9.16 16.20 -8.30
N LEU A 155 -8.50 16.46 -9.42
CA LEU A 155 -8.77 15.80 -10.70
C LEU A 155 -8.61 14.27 -10.60
N ILE A 156 -7.56 13.80 -9.92
CA ILE A 156 -7.35 12.38 -9.64
C ILE A 156 -8.49 11.83 -8.79
N SER A 157 -8.87 12.53 -7.73
CA SER A 157 -9.98 12.14 -6.84
C SER A 157 -11.28 11.96 -7.62
N ARG A 158 -11.62 12.91 -8.49
CA ARG A 158 -12.80 12.86 -9.36
C ARG A 158 -12.73 11.74 -10.40
N ALA A 159 -11.54 11.48 -10.95
CA ALA A 159 -11.33 10.35 -11.86
C ALA A 159 -11.58 9.01 -11.17
N ILE A 160 -11.04 8.82 -9.97
CA ILE A 160 -11.23 7.61 -9.16
C ILE A 160 -12.71 7.44 -8.77
N SER A 161 -13.40 8.51 -8.36
CA SER A 161 -14.82 8.45 -8.00
C SER A 161 -15.73 8.03 -9.16
N ARG A 162 -15.26 8.22 -10.41
CA ARG A 162 -15.94 7.75 -11.63
C ARG A 162 -15.49 6.37 -12.09
N GLY A 163 -14.77 5.62 -11.25
CA GLY A 163 -14.24 4.29 -11.58
C GLY A 163 -13.10 4.29 -12.59
N LYS A 164 -12.44 5.44 -12.80
CA LYS A 164 -11.28 5.57 -13.68
C LYS A 164 -9.98 5.46 -12.90
N THR A 165 -8.90 5.17 -13.60
CA THR A 165 -7.53 5.21 -13.06
C THR A 165 -6.84 6.51 -13.45
N ALA A 166 -5.81 6.89 -12.69
CA ALA A 166 -5.00 8.07 -12.97
C ALA A 166 -3.50 7.74 -12.86
N ILE A 167 -2.69 8.38 -13.68
CA ILE A 167 -1.23 8.32 -13.61
C ILE A 167 -0.72 9.74 -13.40
N MET A 168 0.02 9.95 -12.31
CA MET A 168 0.68 11.21 -12.01
C MET A 168 2.19 11.05 -12.20
N LEU A 169 2.74 11.75 -13.20
CA LEU A 169 4.18 11.78 -13.43
C LEU A 169 4.78 13.00 -12.73
N VAL A 170 5.75 12.76 -11.88
CA VAL A 170 6.41 13.80 -11.09
C VAL A 170 7.92 13.68 -11.31
N PRO A 171 8.63 14.80 -11.58
CA PRO A 171 10.09 14.78 -11.59
C PRO A 171 10.61 14.27 -10.25
N GLU A 172 11.63 13.40 -10.28
CA GLU A 172 12.15 12.73 -9.06
C GLU A 172 12.58 13.72 -7.97
N ILE A 173 13.16 14.84 -8.36
CA ILE A 173 13.56 15.96 -7.46
C ILE A 173 12.36 16.62 -6.77
N SER A 174 11.15 16.47 -7.32
CA SER A 174 9.91 17.02 -6.75
C SER A 174 9.15 16.00 -5.90
N LEU A 175 9.60 14.74 -5.85
CA LEU A 175 8.99 13.68 -5.04
C LEU A 175 9.49 13.78 -3.59
N THR A 176 9.07 14.84 -2.92
CA THR A 176 9.44 15.11 -1.53
C THR A 176 8.65 14.23 -0.55
N PRO A 177 9.15 14.01 0.68
CA PRO A 177 8.38 13.34 1.74
C PRO A 177 7.02 13.98 1.99
N GLN A 178 6.93 15.31 1.85
CA GLN A 178 5.67 16.05 1.97
C GLN A 178 4.67 15.66 0.88
N MET A 179 5.12 15.57 -0.37
CA MET A 179 4.28 15.15 -1.50
C MET A 179 3.79 13.71 -1.33
N LEU A 180 4.67 12.82 -0.91
CA LEU A 180 4.33 11.43 -0.60
C LEU A 180 3.29 11.33 0.51
N SER A 181 3.46 12.13 1.57
CA SER A 181 2.49 12.22 2.68
C SER A 181 1.13 12.71 2.19
N GLN A 182 1.08 13.73 1.33
CA GLN A 182 -0.18 14.25 0.77
C GLN A 182 -0.89 13.21 -0.09
N LEU A 183 -0.17 12.49 -0.96
CA LEU A 183 -0.73 11.42 -1.78
C LEU A 183 -1.30 10.29 -0.91
N ARG A 184 -0.56 9.84 0.09
CA ARG A 184 -1.02 8.80 1.02
C ARG A 184 -2.19 9.26 1.88
N ALA A 185 -2.17 10.49 2.38
CA ALA A 185 -3.27 11.04 3.18
C ALA A 185 -4.58 11.12 2.39
N ARG A 186 -4.50 11.36 1.06
CA ARG A 186 -5.68 11.54 0.22
C ARG A 186 -6.20 10.24 -0.40
N PHE A 187 -5.30 9.35 -0.80
CA PHE A 187 -5.65 8.13 -1.56
C PHE A 187 -5.36 6.83 -0.80
N GLY A 188 -4.68 6.89 0.33
CA GLY A 188 -4.38 5.71 1.15
C GLY A 188 -3.71 4.60 0.36
N SER A 189 -4.26 3.41 0.46
CA SER A 189 -3.80 2.21 -0.24
C SER A 189 -4.11 2.22 -1.75
N ALA A 190 -5.03 3.06 -2.24
CA ALA A 190 -5.33 3.16 -3.67
C ALA A 190 -4.22 3.84 -4.49
N ALA A 191 -3.20 4.43 -3.84
CA ALA A 191 -2.05 5.00 -4.53
C ALA A 191 -0.87 4.05 -4.51
N ALA A 192 -0.39 3.62 -5.68
CA ALA A 192 0.92 3.00 -5.84
C ALA A 192 1.96 4.05 -6.20
N ILE A 193 3.08 4.04 -5.51
CA ILE A 193 4.14 5.04 -5.68
C ILE A 193 5.42 4.35 -6.14
N MET A 194 5.91 4.75 -7.32
CA MET A 194 7.08 4.16 -7.96
C MET A 194 8.18 5.20 -8.15
N HIS A 195 9.36 5.00 -7.56
CA HIS A 195 10.53 5.86 -7.74
C HIS A 195 11.84 5.09 -7.53
N SER A 196 12.97 5.70 -7.86
CA SER A 196 14.30 5.05 -7.81
C SER A 196 14.75 4.68 -6.39
N GLY A 197 14.33 5.43 -5.38
CA GLY A 197 14.67 5.20 -3.97
C GLY A 197 14.00 3.97 -3.34
N LEU A 198 13.04 3.33 -4.03
CA LEU A 198 12.46 2.07 -3.56
C LEU A 198 13.46 0.92 -3.70
N SER A 199 13.53 0.08 -2.68
CA SER A 199 14.21 -1.22 -2.78
C SER A 199 13.58 -2.10 -3.85
N ALA A 200 14.30 -3.11 -4.31
CA ALA A 200 13.80 -4.06 -5.30
C ALA A 200 12.50 -4.76 -4.86
N GLY A 201 12.41 -5.07 -3.57
CA GLY A 201 11.23 -5.70 -2.99
C GLY A 201 10.01 -4.78 -2.95
N GLU A 202 10.19 -3.53 -2.51
CA GLU A 202 9.13 -2.52 -2.46
C GLU A 202 8.61 -2.20 -3.87
N ARG A 203 9.51 -2.05 -4.83
CA ARG A 203 9.15 -1.82 -6.24
C ARG A 203 8.37 -2.98 -6.83
N PHE A 204 8.75 -4.22 -6.48
CA PHE A 204 8.00 -5.41 -6.85
C PHE A 204 6.59 -5.38 -6.27
N ASP A 205 6.45 -5.09 -4.98
CA ASP A 205 5.16 -5.10 -4.28
C ASP A 205 4.23 -3.99 -4.80
N GLU A 206 4.71 -2.78 -5.04
CA GLU A 206 3.93 -1.70 -5.64
C GLU A 206 3.52 -2.03 -7.09
N TRP A 207 4.42 -2.61 -7.89
CA TRP A 207 4.08 -3.06 -9.24
C TRP A 207 3.02 -4.18 -9.23
N TRP A 208 3.11 -5.09 -8.26
CA TRP A 208 2.13 -6.16 -8.11
C TRP A 208 0.74 -5.62 -7.77
N ARG A 209 0.66 -4.65 -6.87
CA ARG A 209 -0.59 -3.97 -6.51
C ARG A 209 -1.27 -3.31 -7.72
N LEU A 210 -0.48 -2.63 -8.56
CA LEU A 210 -0.97 -2.06 -9.82
C LEU A 210 -1.51 -3.15 -10.76
N ARG A 211 -0.81 -4.29 -10.83
CA ARG A 211 -1.20 -5.38 -11.74
C ARG A 211 -2.47 -6.10 -11.27
N THR A 212 -2.67 -6.25 -9.98
CA THR A 212 -3.83 -6.93 -9.39
C THR A 212 -5.04 -6.02 -9.22
N GLY A 213 -4.87 -4.72 -9.45
CA GLY A 213 -5.94 -3.73 -9.26
C GLY A 213 -6.19 -3.38 -7.80
N GLU A 214 -5.21 -3.62 -6.92
CA GLU A 214 -5.24 -3.21 -5.51
C GLU A 214 -4.88 -1.73 -5.32
N ALA A 215 -4.40 -1.08 -6.38
CA ALA A 215 -4.05 0.34 -6.40
C ALA A 215 -4.37 0.95 -7.77
#